data_42987270711e1c77b4a7570ca6464bdb
#
_entry.id   42987270711e1c77b4a7570ca6464bdb
#
_cell.length_a   1.000
_cell.length_b   1.000
_cell.length_c   1.000
_cell.angle_alpha   90.00
_cell.angle_beta   90.00
_cell.angle_gamma   90.00
#
_symmetry.space_group_name_H-M   'P 1'
#
loop_
_entity.id
_entity.type
_entity.pdbx_description
1 polymer ?
#
loop_
_entity_poly.entity_id
_entity_poly.type
_entity_poly.pdbx_seq_one_letter_code
_entity_poly.pdbx_strand_id
1 'polypeptide(L)'
;IRIGQGIEFDYCSVHATWAFSKAGYETIIINNNPETVSTDFDIADKLYFEPLTPEDVESIVNIEHPDGAVVQFGGQTAIKLTESLMKMGVPILGTKAEDVDAAEDRELFDKILEETKIPRAAGGTVYTAEEAKAVANRLGYPVLVRPSYVLGGQGMQIAISDEEIEEFMEIINRIAQDHPILVDKYLQGKEIEVDAVCDGTDILIPGIMEHIERTGVHSGDSISVYPAPTISDKVKDTIVEYTKRLAQALHVVGLINIQFIAMNEEVYVIEVNPRSSRTVPYISKVTGIPIVDLSLIHISEPTRLALIS
;
A
#
# COMPACT_ATOMS: atom_id res chain seq x y z
N ILE A 1 -12.04 -0.04 -9.64
CA ILE A 1 -12.64 -0.08 -8.28
C ILE A 1 -13.76 -1.10 -8.28
N ARG A 2 -13.96 -1.80 -7.18
CA ARG A 2 -15.04 -2.79 -7.03
C ARG A 2 -15.95 -2.44 -5.85
N ILE A 3 -17.16 -3.01 -5.83
CA ILE A 3 -18.06 -2.93 -4.68
C ILE A 3 -17.35 -3.40 -3.41
N GLY A 4 -17.47 -2.65 -2.32
CA GLY A 4 -16.82 -2.91 -1.03
C GLY A 4 -15.38 -2.43 -0.91
N GLN A 5 -14.84 -1.76 -1.92
CA GLN A 5 -13.56 -1.05 -1.83
C GLN A 5 -13.78 0.37 -1.28
N GLY A 6 -12.80 0.91 -0.54
CA GLY A 6 -12.91 2.23 0.05
C GLY A 6 -13.06 3.36 -0.98
N ILE A 7 -13.87 4.37 -0.65
CA ILE A 7 -14.16 5.51 -1.52
C ILE A 7 -12.92 6.39 -1.78
N GLU A 8 -11.90 6.27 -0.97
CA GLU A 8 -10.61 6.96 -1.10
C GLU A 8 -9.91 6.61 -2.42
N PHE A 9 -10.07 5.36 -2.87
CA PHE A 9 -9.54 4.92 -4.17
C PHE A 9 -10.36 5.46 -5.33
N ASP A 10 -11.65 5.70 -5.12
CA ASP A 10 -12.49 6.41 -6.09
C ASP A 10 -12.02 7.86 -6.26
N TYR A 11 -11.77 8.57 -5.17
CA TYR A 11 -11.16 9.90 -5.19
C TYR A 11 -9.86 9.91 -6.01
N CYS A 12 -8.95 8.96 -5.74
CA CYS A 12 -7.69 8.87 -6.47
C CYS A 12 -7.91 8.61 -7.96
N SER A 13 -8.84 7.71 -8.31
CA SER A 13 -9.16 7.39 -9.70
C SER A 13 -9.75 8.57 -10.46
N VAL A 14 -10.68 9.31 -9.86
CA VAL A 14 -11.29 10.51 -10.46
C VAL A 14 -10.24 11.58 -10.72
N HIS A 15 -9.42 11.93 -9.71
CA HIS A 15 -8.36 12.91 -9.86
C HIS A 15 -7.31 12.49 -10.90
N ALA A 16 -6.95 11.20 -10.92
CA ALA A 16 -6.06 10.66 -11.93
C ALA A 16 -6.63 10.82 -13.34
N THR A 17 -7.90 10.48 -13.54
CA THR A 17 -8.58 10.61 -14.82
C THR A 17 -8.58 12.05 -15.31
N TRP A 18 -8.95 13.00 -14.45
CA TRP A 18 -8.93 14.42 -14.79
C TRP A 18 -7.53 14.93 -15.15
N ALA A 19 -6.51 14.48 -14.43
CA ALA A 19 -5.14 14.91 -14.71
C ALA A 19 -4.63 14.35 -16.05
N PHE A 20 -4.93 13.09 -16.40
CA PHE A 20 -4.63 12.53 -17.72
C PHE A 20 -5.40 13.22 -18.85
N SER A 21 -6.70 13.43 -18.68
CA SER A 21 -7.52 14.14 -19.65
C SER A 21 -7.00 15.57 -19.89
N LYS A 22 -6.62 16.27 -18.82
CA LYS A 22 -5.98 17.59 -18.91
C LYS A 22 -4.63 17.57 -19.62
N ALA A 23 -3.90 16.48 -19.53
CA ALA A 23 -2.64 16.26 -20.26
C ALA A 23 -2.86 15.88 -21.72
N GLY A 24 -4.09 15.65 -22.15
CA GLY A 24 -4.47 15.35 -23.55
C GLY A 24 -4.57 13.86 -23.88
N TYR A 25 -4.65 13.00 -22.86
CA TYR A 25 -4.89 11.57 -23.06
C TYR A 25 -6.39 11.26 -23.13
N GLU A 26 -6.77 10.30 -23.98
CA GLU A 26 -8.07 9.66 -23.89
C GLU A 26 -8.06 8.71 -22.67
N THR A 27 -9.06 8.83 -21.82
CA THR A 27 -9.13 8.13 -20.54
C THR A 27 -10.18 7.04 -20.54
N ILE A 28 -9.81 5.86 -20.05
CA ILE A 28 -10.70 4.69 -19.97
C ILE A 28 -10.72 4.21 -18.52
N ILE A 29 -11.90 4.12 -17.93
CA ILE A 29 -12.09 3.54 -16.59
C ILE A 29 -12.78 2.18 -16.71
N ILE A 30 -12.29 1.19 -15.96
CA ILE A 30 -12.96 -0.07 -15.71
C ILE A 30 -13.37 -0.10 -14.24
N ASN A 31 -14.67 -0.13 -13.98
CA ASN A 31 -15.22 -0.11 -12.63
C ASN A 31 -16.61 -0.74 -12.59
N ASN A 32 -16.87 -1.66 -11.68
CA ASN A 32 -18.16 -2.31 -11.51
C ASN A 32 -18.94 -1.83 -10.26
N ASN A 33 -18.55 -0.71 -9.67
CA ASN A 33 -19.23 -0.14 -8.51
C ASN A 33 -20.08 1.08 -8.91
N PRO A 34 -21.42 0.95 -8.99
CA PRO A 34 -22.29 2.05 -9.40
C PRO A 34 -22.40 3.19 -8.35
N GLU A 35 -21.91 2.97 -7.14
CA GLU A 35 -21.97 3.93 -6.04
C GLU A 35 -20.75 4.88 -6.00
N THR A 36 -19.97 4.94 -7.08
CA THR A 36 -18.73 5.73 -7.14
C THR A 36 -18.81 6.85 -8.17
N VAL A 37 -18.15 7.97 -7.89
CA VAL A 37 -18.07 9.14 -8.79
C VAL A 37 -17.31 8.80 -10.07
N SER A 38 -16.32 7.91 -10.03
CA SER A 38 -15.58 7.48 -11.22
C SER A 38 -16.45 6.76 -12.26
N THR A 39 -17.67 6.36 -11.91
CA THR A 39 -18.66 5.81 -12.85
C THR A 39 -19.62 6.85 -13.41
N ASP A 40 -19.50 8.13 -13.05
CA ASP A 40 -20.29 9.20 -13.64
C ASP A 40 -19.85 9.43 -15.10
N PHE A 41 -20.82 9.75 -15.96
CA PHE A 41 -20.65 9.82 -17.41
C PHE A 41 -19.69 10.94 -17.89
N ASP A 42 -19.38 11.89 -17.04
CA ASP A 42 -18.54 13.05 -17.34
C ASP A 42 -17.13 12.96 -16.74
N ILE A 43 -16.74 11.83 -16.15
CA ILE A 43 -15.43 11.67 -15.51
C ILE A 43 -14.37 11.19 -16.51
N ALA A 44 -14.65 10.14 -17.28
CA ALA A 44 -13.74 9.57 -18.27
C ALA A 44 -14.33 9.66 -19.67
N ASP A 45 -13.47 9.59 -20.69
CA ASP A 45 -13.93 9.53 -22.08
C ASP A 45 -14.68 8.22 -22.37
N LYS A 46 -14.26 7.12 -21.71
CA LYS A 46 -14.91 5.81 -21.80
C LYS A 46 -15.02 5.15 -20.43
N LEU A 47 -16.17 4.55 -20.15
CA LEU A 47 -16.42 3.74 -18.98
C LEU A 47 -16.83 2.33 -19.38
N TYR A 48 -16.08 1.35 -18.88
CA TYR A 48 -16.46 -0.06 -18.93
C TYR A 48 -16.97 -0.51 -17.57
N PHE A 49 -18.26 -0.78 -17.50
CA PHE A 49 -18.93 -1.23 -16.27
C PHE A 49 -18.86 -2.74 -16.17
N GLU A 50 -17.62 -3.26 -15.97
CA GLU A 50 -17.31 -4.67 -16.02
C GLU A 50 -16.54 -5.12 -14.78
N PRO A 51 -16.56 -6.41 -14.43
CA PRO A 51 -15.74 -6.96 -13.37
C PRO A 51 -14.25 -6.72 -13.63
N LEU A 52 -13.48 -6.61 -12.53
CA LEU A 52 -12.04 -6.47 -12.60
C LEU A 52 -11.36 -7.85 -12.57
N THR A 53 -11.78 -8.73 -13.47
CA THR A 53 -11.15 -10.02 -13.71
C THR A 53 -10.15 -9.93 -14.87
N PRO A 54 -9.11 -10.76 -14.93
CA PRO A 54 -8.18 -10.75 -16.06
C PRO A 54 -8.88 -10.95 -17.41
N GLU A 55 -9.91 -11.80 -17.48
CA GLU A 55 -10.63 -12.15 -18.70
C GLU A 55 -11.47 -10.97 -19.23
N ASP A 56 -12.17 -10.27 -18.35
CA ASP A 56 -12.96 -9.09 -18.72
C ASP A 56 -12.04 -7.94 -19.15
N VAL A 57 -10.94 -7.73 -18.43
CA VAL A 57 -9.93 -6.72 -18.76
C VAL A 57 -9.26 -7.03 -20.10
N GLU A 58 -8.93 -8.30 -20.39
CA GLU A 58 -8.35 -8.72 -21.67
C GLU A 58 -9.30 -8.38 -22.84
N SER A 59 -10.59 -8.60 -22.66
CA SER A 59 -11.59 -8.28 -23.68
C SER A 59 -11.61 -6.78 -23.99
N ILE A 60 -11.48 -5.92 -22.98
CA ILE A 60 -11.41 -4.47 -23.14
C ILE A 60 -10.10 -4.03 -23.80
N VAL A 61 -8.96 -4.59 -23.36
CA VAL A 61 -7.64 -4.33 -23.95
C VAL A 61 -7.62 -4.67 -25.45
N ASN A 62 -8.23 -5.78 -25.85
CA ASN A 62 -8.31 -6.21 -27.24
C ASN A 62 -9.20 -5.30 -28.12
N ILE A 63 -10.12 -4.54 -27.52
CA ILE A 63 -10.98 -3.59 -28.23
C ILE A 63 -10.32 -2.21 -28.30
N GLU A 64 -9.79 -1.74 -27.18
CA GLU A 64 -9.34 -0.36 -27.02
C GLU A 64 -7.87 -0.17 -27.39
N HIS A 65 -7.05 -1.21 -27.33
CA HIS A 65 -5.60 -1.14 -27.58
C HIS A 65 -4.91 0.02 -26.85
N PRO A 66 -5.02 0.08 -25.51
CA PRO A 66 -4.50 1.21 -24.75
C PRO A 66 -2.98 1.31 -24.84
N ASP A 67 -2.45 2.54 -24.85
CA ASP A 67 -1.01 2.80 -24.79
C ASP A 67 -0.37 2.40 -23.45
N GLY A 68 -1.16 2.32 -22.39
CA GLY A 68 -0.71 1.88 -21.06
C GLY A 68 -1.85 1.79 -20.06
N ALA A 69 -1.56 1.20 -18.90
CA ALA A 69 -2.49 1.07 -17.79
C ALA A 69 -1.90 1.60 -16.49
N VAL A 70 -2.71 2.29 -15.70
CA VAL A 70 -2.36 2.77 -14.36
C VAL A 70 -3.12 1.93 -13.33
N VAL A 71 -2.40 1.23 -12.48
CA VAL A 71 -2.97 0.33 -11.46
C VAL A 71 -2.88 0.92 -10.04
N GLN A 72 -2.06 1.94 -9.83
CA GLN A 72 -1.75 2.47 -8.50
C GLN A 72 -2.93 3.15 -7.79
N PHE A 73 -3.97 3.58 -8.50
CA PHE A 73 -5.09 4.32 -7.91
C PHE A 73 -6.31 3.46 -7.55
N GLY A 74 -6.37 2.24 -8.07
CA GLY A 74 -7.49 1.32 -7.84
C GLY A 74 -7.32 0.38 -6.64
N GLY A 75 -6.39 0.67 -5.74
CA GLY A 75 -6.09 -0.15 -4.57
C GLY A 75 -5.64 -1.57 -4.92
N GLN A 76 -5.75 -2.49 -3.97
CA GLN A 76 -5.27 -3.87 -4.13
C GLN A 76 -5.92 -4.62 -5.30
N THR A 77 -7.15 -4.28 -5.66
CA THR A 77 -7.85 -4.95 -6.77
C THR A 77 -7.20 -4.64 -8.12
N ALA A 78 -6.81 -3.38 -8.35
CA ALA A 78 -6.13 -2.99 -9.58
C ALA A 78 -4.68 -3.50 -9.63
N ILE A 79 -3.97 -3.46 -8.51
CA ILE A 79 -2.60 -3.98 -8.38
C ILE A 79 -2.52 -5.46 -8.81
N LYS A 80 -3.47 -6.27 -8.38
CA LYS A 80 -3.52 -7.71 -8.76
C LYS A 80 -3.70 -7.97 -10.26
N LEU A 81 -4.08 -6.97 -11.04
CA LEU A 81 -4.16 -7.08 -12.51
C LEU A 81 -2.82 -6.83 -13.21
N THR A 82 -1.81 -6.34 -12.50
CA THR A 82 -0.54 -5.91 -13.08
C THR A 82 0.13 -7.00 -13.93
N GLU A 83 0.30 -8.20 -13.37
CA GLU A 83 0.89 -9.34 -14.07
C GLU A 83 0.08 -9.75 -15.33
N SER A 84 -1.25 -9.75 -15.21
CA SER A 84 -2.13 -10.08 -16.33
C SER A 84 -2.05 -9.05 -17.44
N LEU A 85 -2.05 -7.75 -17.12
CA LEU A 85 -1.88 -6.66 -18.07
C LEU A 85 -0.54 -6.75 -18.81
N MET A 86 0.55 -7.05 -18.11
CA MET A 86 1.86 -7.26 -18.71
C MET A 86 1.86 -8.45 -19.68
N LYS A 87 1.20 -9.56 -19.32
CA LYS A 87 1.03 -10.73 -20.23
C LYS A 87 0.24 -10.39 -21.48
N MET A 88 -0.71 -9.46 -21.39
CA MET A 88 -1.46 -8.91 -22.53
C MET A 88 -0.64 -7.92 -23.38
N GLY A 89 0.57 -7.57 -22.94
CA GLY A 89 1.45 -6.61 -23.63
C GLY A 89 1.11 -5.14 -23.35
N VAL A 90 0.31 -4.84 -22.33
CA VAL A 90 -0.04 -3.48 -21.92
C VAL A 90 1.04 -2.93 -20.98
N PRO A 91 1.70 -1.82 -21.32
CA PRO A 91 2.67 -1.18 -20.44
C PRO A 91 2.01 -0.69 -19.13
N ILE A 92 2.63 -0.98 -18.00
CA ILE A 92 2.23 -0.40 -16.72
C ILE A 92 2.88 0.96 -16.58
N LEU A 93 2.06 1.99 -16.38
CA LEU A 93 2.52 3.36 -16.14
C LEU A 93 2.69 3.58 -14.64
N GLY A 94 3.91 3.97 -14.23
CA GLY A 94 4.30 4.15 -12.84
C GLY A 94 5.27 3.08 -12.33
N THR A 95 5.14 2.71 -11.06
CA THR A 95 5.98 1.66 -10.46
C THR A 95 5.77 0.31 -11.16
N LYS A 96 6.86 -0.36 -11.49
CA LYS A 96 6.83 -1.63 -12.24
C LYS A 96 6.25 -2.76 -11.38
N ALA A 97 5.71 -3.79 -12.07
CA ALA A 97 5.13 -4.95 -11.41
C ALA A 97 6.13 -5.67 -10.49
N GLU A 98 7.35 -5.86 -10.95
CA GLU A 98 8.42 -6.51 -10.18
C GLU A 98 8.76 -5.79 -8.87
N ASP A 99 8.69 -4.44 -8.87
CA ASP A 99 8.93 -3.62 -7.67
C ASP A 99 7.71 -3.62 -6.74
N VAL A 100 6.51 -3.71 -7.29
CA VAL A 100 5.28 -3.91 -6.51
C VAL A 100 5.29 -5.27 -5.83
N ASP A 101 5.60 -6.33 -6.57
CA ASP A 101 5.71 -7.71 -6.03
C ASP A 101 6.80 -7.79 -4.95
N ALA A 102 7.94 -7.11 -5.14
CA ALA A 102 9.00 -7.04 -4.14
C ALA A 102 8.59 -6.37 -2.83
N ALA A 103 7.63 -5.44 -2.87
CA ALA A 103 7.07 -4.83 -1.67
C ALA A 103 6.03 -5.74 -0.97
N GLU A 104 5.31 -6.58 -1.72
CA GLU A 104 4.28 -7.49 -1.19
C GLU A 104 4.85 -8.85 -0.75
N ASP A 105 5.90 -9.35 -1.40
CA ASP A 105 6.56 -10.60 -1.03
C ASP A 105 7.44 -10.40 0.21
N ARG A 106 7.18 -11.18 1.24
CA ARG A 106 7.87 -11.05 2.52
C ARG A 106 9.38 -11.29 2.42
N GLU A 107 9.82 -12.29 1.65
CA GLU A 107 11.24 -12.63 1.57
C GLU A 107 12.02 -11.58 0.75
N LEU A 108 11.41 -11.07 -0.32
CA LEU A 108 12.00 -10.00 -1.12
C LEU A 108 12.04 -8.70 -0.32
N PHE A 109 10.96 -8.37 0.36
CA PHE A 109 10.89 -7.17 1.19
C PHE A 109 11.89 -7.23 2.35
N ASP A 110 12.09 -8.39 2.97
CA ASP A 110 13.10 -8.57 4.01
C ASP A 110 14.52 -8.27 3.53
N LYS A 111 14.87 -8.74 2.34
CA LYS A 111 16.17 -8.43 1.72
C LYS A 111 16.33 -6.92 1.48
N ILE A 112 15.27 -6.26 0.97
CA ILE A 112 15.29 -4.80 0.77
C ILE A 112 15.52 -4.08 2.10
N LEU A 113 14.85 -4.50 3.18
CA LEU A 113 15.03 -3.90 4.50
C LEU A 113 16.44 -4.13 5.07
N GLU A 114 17.01 -5.31 4.85
CA GLU A 114 18.40 -5.61 5.24
C GLU A 114 19.40 -4.75 4.46
N GLU A 115 19.27 -4.66 3.15
CA GLU A 115 20.12 -3.86 2.27
C GLU A 115 20.03 -2.36 2.60
N THR A 116 18.83 -1.88 2.84
CA THR A 116 18.56 -0.49 3.22
C THR A 116 18.84 -0.20 4.70
N LYS A 117 19.13 -1.22 5.52
CA LYS A 117 19.35 -1.13 6.98
C LYS A 117 18.18 -0.46 7.69
N ILE A 118 16.97 -0.83 7.32
CA ILE A 118 15.73 -0.33 7.92
C ILE A 118 15.17 -1.42 8.83
N PRO A 119 14.96 -1.14 10.12
CA PRO A 119 14.47 -2.14 11.05
C PRO A 119 12.97 -2.41 10.86
N ARG A 120 12.59 -3.66 11.08
CA ARG A 120 11.19 -4.09 11.20
C ARG A 120 11.02 -4.94 12.46
N ALA A 121 9.77 -5.22 12.82
CA ALA A 121 9.48 -6.17 13.88
C ALA A 121 10.09 -7.54 13.54
N ALA A 122 10.87 -8.09 14.46
CA ALA A 122 11.41 -9.43 14.31
C ALA A 122 10.26 -10.46 14.31
N GLY A 123 10.32 -11.46 13.42
CA GLY A 123 9.25 -12.43 13.29
C GLY A 123 9.66 -13.73 12.61
N GLY A 124 8.68 -14.54 12.28
CA GLY A 124 8.85 -15.78 11.56
C GLY A 124 7.57 -16.25 10.89
N THR A 125 7.73 -17.02 9.82
CA THR A 125 6.64 -17.72 9.15
C THR A 125 6.54 -19.13 9.72
N VAL A 126 5.35 -19.57 10.05
CA VAL A 126 5.08 -20.85 10.70
C VAL A 126 3.86 -21.53 10.08
N TYR A 127 3.78 -22.84 10.26
CA TYR A 127 2.66 -23.66 9.77
C TYR A 127 1.97 -24.43 10.91
N THR A 128 2.64 -24.59 12.04
CA THR A 128 2.13 -25.36 13.18
C THR A 128 2.14 -24.55 14.47
N ALA A 129 1.33 -24.95 15.44
CA ALA A 129 1.29 -24.31 16.75
C ALA A 129 2.63 -24.45 17.51
N GLU A 130 3.32 -25.59 17.35
CA GLU A 130 4.64 -25.81 17.95
C GLU A 130 5.68 -24.85 17.39
N GLU A 131 5.71 -24.64 16.08
CA GLU A 131 6.58 -23.65 15.45
C GLU A 131 6.25 -22.24 15.92
N ALA A 132 4.95 -21.90 16.01
CA ALA A 132 4.48 -20.60 16.48
C ALA A 132 4.94 -20.31 17.91
N LYS A 133 4.78 -21.28 18.83
CA LYS A 133 5.29 -21.18 20.21
C LYS A 133 6.82 -21.04 20.25
N ALA A 134 7.54 -21.79 19.45
CA ALA A 134 9.00 -21.69 19.39
C ALA A 134 9.47 -20.29 18.94
N VAL A 135 8.81 -19.71 17.93
CA VAL A 135 9.08 -18.33 17.49
C VAL A 135 8.70 -17.33 18.57
N ALA A 136 7.52 -17.44 19.16
CA ALA A 136 7.05 -16.53 20.21
C ALA A 136 7.97 -16.54 21.44
N ASN A 137 8.40 -17.71 21.90
CA ASN A 137 9.33 -17.85 23.02
C ASN A 137 10.71 -17.25 22.71
N ARG A 138 11.19 -17.38 21.47
CA ARG A 138 12.43 -16.73 21.01
C ARG A 138 12.33 -15.21 21.01
N LEU A 139 11.19 -14.66 20.54
CA LEU A 139 10.93 -13.22 20.45
C LEU A 139 10.58 -12.58 21.81
N GLY A 140 10.06 -13.40 22.73
CA GLY A 140 9.42 -12.97 23.97
C GLY A 140 8.04 -12.37 23.72
N TYR A 141 7.11 -12.65 24.62
CA TYR A 141 5.75 -12.11 24.58
C TYR A 141 5.71 -10.59 24.91
N PRO A 142 4.67 -9.86 24.43
CA PRO A 142 3.62 -10.29 23.52
C PRO A 142 4.11 -10.42 22.08
N VAL A 143 3.40 -11.26 21.30
CA VAL A 143 3.60 -11.43 19.85
C VAL A 143 2.28 -11.22 19.10
N LEU A 144 2.40 -10.80 17.85
CA LEU A 144 1.29 -10.67 16.91
C LEU A 144 1.24 -11.91 16.03
N VAL A 145 0.08 -12.57 16.00
CA VAL A 145 -0.18 -13.76 15.17
C VAL A 145 -1.19 -13.38 14.10
N ARG A 146 -0.88 -13.65 12.84
CA ARG A 146 -1.78 -13.31 11.71
C ARG A 146 -1.58 -14.28 10.54
N PRO A 147 -2.64 -14.61 9.78
CA PRO A 147 -2.50 -15.30 8.51
C PRO A 147 -1.72 -14.44 7.51
N SER A 148 -0.92 -15.06 6.62
CA SER A 148 -0.14 -14.33 5.61
C SER A 148 -1.00 -13.69 4.50
N TYR A 149 -2.19 -14.21 4.28
CA TYR A 149 -3.09 -13.80 3.18
C TYR A 149 -4.45 -13.32 3.68
N VAL A 150 -4.49 -12.28 4.51
CA VAL A 150 -5.77 -11.72 4.98
C VAL A 150 -5.84 -10.24 4.65
N LEU A 151 -6.92 -9.84 3.98
CA LEU A 151 -7.23 -8.44 3.71
C LEU A 151 -7.81 -7.77 4.96
N GLY A 152 -7.28 -6.60 5.32
CA GLY A 152 -7.88 -5.73 6.32
C GLY A 152 -7.70 -6.19 7.77
N GLY A 153 -6.62 -6.90 8.12
CA GLY A 153 -6.31 -7.26 9.52
C GLY A 153 -7.23 -8.32 10.14
N GLN A 154 -8.11 -8.96 9.36
CA GLN A 154 -8.96 -10.04 9.86
C GLN A 154 -8.11 -11.23 10.35
N GLY A 155 -8.46 -11.75 11.54
CA GLY A 155 -7.73 -12.88 12.13
C GLY A 155 -6.38 -12.52 12.77
N MET A 156 -6.07 -11.21 12.88
CA MET A 156 -4.88 -10.74 13.60
C MET A 156 -5.16 -10.74 15.10
N GLN A 157 -4.28 -11.39 15.89
CA GLN A 157 -4.43 -11.53 17.34
C GLN A 157 -3.11 -11.26 18.05
N ILE A 158 -3.19 -10.67 19.23
CA ILE A 158 -2.04 -10.45 20.11
C ILE A 158 -2.04 -11.57 21.15
N ALA A 159 -0.99 -12.39 21.14
CA ALA A 159 -0.82 -13.46 22.11
C ALA A 159 0.18 -13.08 23.21
N ILE A 160 -0.14 -13.40 24.44
CA ILE A 160 0.69 -13.14 25.62
C ILE A 160 1.19 -14.44 26.29
N SER A 161 0.74 -15.60 25.81
CA SER A 161 1.16 -16.92 26.32
C SER A 161 1.10 -18.00 25.25
N ASP A 162 1.69 -19.17 25.56
CA ASP A 162 1.68 -20.34 24.69
C ASP A 162 0.26 -20.89 24.48
N GLU A 163 -0.59 -20.81 25.52
CA GLU A 163 -1.97 -21.27 25.47
C GLU A 163 -2.80 -20.42 24.47
N GLU A 164 -2.62 -19.12 24.49
CA GLU A 164 -3.30 -18.24 23.54
C GLU A 164 -2.82 -18.49 22.10
N ILE A 165 -1.55 -18.82 21.89
CA ILE A 165 -1.04 -19.23 20.56
C ILE A 165 -1.77 -20.48 20.08
N GLU A 166 -1.93 -21.51 20.92
CA GLU A 166 -2.65 -22.73 20.55
C GLU A 166 -4.09 -22.42 20.13
N GLU A 167 -4.81 -21.62 20.93
CA GLU A 167 -6.19 -21.23 20.64
C GLU A 167 -6.28 -20.46 19.30
N PHE A 168 -5.39 -19.50 19.08
CA PHE A 168 -5.40 -18.68 17.84
C PHE A 168 -5.04 -19.53 16.62
N MET A 169 -4.09 -20.43 16.73
CA MET A 169 -3.72 -21.33 15.65
C MET A 169 -4.89 -22.28 15.27
N GLU A 170 -5.65 -22.77 16.24
CA GLU A 170 -6.87 -23.53 15.95
C GLU A 170 -7.92 -22.74 15.19
N ILE A 171 -8.14 -21.46 15.59
CA ILE A 171 -9.09 -20.57 14.92
C ILE A 171 -8.65 -20.27 13.49
N ILE A 172 -7.38 -19.92 13.30
CA ILE A 172 -6.81 -19.57 11.99
C ILE A 172 -6.85 -20.78 11.06
N ASN A 173 -6.47 -21.97 11.53
CA ASN A 173 -6.48 -23.20 10.75
C ASN A 173 -7.89 -23.62 10.27
N ARG A 174 -8.94 -23.23 10.99
CA ARG A 174 -10.33 -23.45 10.53
C ARG A 174 -10.73 -22.53 9.38
N ILE A 175 -10.12 -21.34 9.31
CA ILE A 175 -10.46 -20.28 8.33
C ILE A 175 -9.55 -20.38 7.10
N ALA A 176 -8.27 -20.67 7.29
CA ALA A 176 -7.23 -20.60 6.29
C ALA A 176 -6.36 -21.88 6.34
N GLN A 177 -6.94 -23.03 5.99
CA GLN A 177 -6.18 -24.27 5.84
C GLN A 177 -5.12 -24.11 4.75
N ASP A 178 -3.89 -24.54 5.02
CA ASP A 178 -2.74 -24.57 4.11
C ASP A 178 -2.07 -23.20 3.82
N HIS A 179 -2.38 -22.12 4.55
CA HIS A 179 -1.66 -20.86 4.43
C HIS A 179 -0.64 -20.65 5.56
N PRO A 180 0.53 -20.08 5.25
CA PRO A 180 1.51 -19.76 6.28
C PRO A 180 0.97 -18.69 7.24
N ILE A 181 1.35 -18.81 8.50
CA ILE A 181 0.98 -17.88 9.57
C ILE A 181 2.23 -17.10 9.96
N LEU A 182 2.06 -15.83 10.21
CA LEU A 182 3.12 -14.93 10.63
C LEU A 182 3.05 -14.73 12.14
N VAL A 183 4.18 -14.88 12.81
CA VAL A 183 4.35 -14.58 14.23
C VAL A 183 5.41 -13.51 14.34
N ASP A 184 5.02 -12.29 14.67
CA ASP A 184 5.89 -11.14 14.75
C ASP A 184 5.94 -10.59 16.19
N LYS A 185 7.06 -10.01 16.61
CA LYS A 185 7.15 -9.30 17.89
C LYS A 185 6.15 -8.16 17.90
N TYR A 186 5.27 -8.14 18.89
CA TYR A 186 4.34 -7.03 19.05
C TYR A 186 5.06 -5.80 19.59
N LEU A 187 5.13 -4.74 18.79
CA LEU A 187 5.74 -3.47 19.14
C LEU A 187 4.68 -2.51 19.68
N GLN A 188 4.81 -2.11 20.94
CA GLN A 188 3.90 -1.15 21.58
C GLN A 188 4.45 0.27 21.40
N GLY A 189 4.12 0.87 20.27
CA GLY A 189 4.58 2.19 19.89
C GLY A 189 3.46 3.07 19.37
N LYS A 190 3.85 4.14 18.69
CA LYS A 190 2.96 4.99 17.91
C LYS A 190 2.97 4.54 16.47
N GLU A 191 1.80 4.29 15.90
CA GLU A 191 1.68 4.04 14.48
C GLU A 191 1.70 5.36 13.72
N ILE A 192 2.46 5.37 12.63
CA ILE A 192 2.71 6.54 11.81
C ILE A 192 2.54 6.14 10.36
N GLU A 193 1.88 6.99 9.60
CA GLU A 193 1.61 6.76 8.19
C GLU A 193 2.16 7.93 7.35
N VAL A 194 2.78 7.58 6.24
CA VAL A 194 3.33 8.54 5.27
C VAL A 194 2.84 8.17 3.88
N ASP A 195 2.23 9.14 3.21
CA ASP A 195 2.02 9.09 1.77
C ASP A 195 3.06 10.00 1.10
N ALA A 196 3.69 9.50 0.07
CA ALA A 196 4.70 10.25 -0.66
C ALA A 196 4.56 10.07 -2.16
N VAL A 197 5.13 11.02 -2.92
CA VAL A 197 5.21 10.99 -4.38
C VAL A 197 6.68 10.92 -4.79
N CYS A 198 7.01 10.01 -5.68
CA CYS A 198 8.37 9.80 -6.17
C CYS A 198 8.41 9.82 -7.71
N ASP A 199 9.46 10.40 -8.28
CA ASP A 199 9.72 10.42 -9.72
C ASP A 199 10.78 9.39 -10.17
N GLY A 200 11.15 8.49 -9.27
CA GLY A 200 12.24 7.53 -9.44
C GLY A 200 13.60 8.02 -8.87
N THR A 201 13.72 9.30 -8.54
CA THR A 201 14.94 9.92 -8.00
C THR A 201 14.65 10.75 -6.76
N ASP A 202 13.78 11.75 -6.92
CA ASP A 202 13.36 12.64 -5.84
C ASP A 202 12.04 12.20 -5.24
N ILE A 203 11.81 12.58 -3.99
CA ILE A 203 10.59 12.25 -3.26
C ILE A 203 10.01 13.48 -2.57
N LEU A 204 8.70 13.66 -2.72
CA LEU A 204 7.93 14.63 -1.97
C LEU A 204 7.12 13.92 -0.88
N ILE A 205 7.33 14.31 0.37
CA ILE A 205 6.56 13.88 1.52
C ILE A 205 5.71 15.06 1.98
N PRO A 206 4.39 15.10 1.70
CA PRO A 206 3.50 16.21 2.07
C PRO A 206 3.40 16.40 3.58
N GLY A 207 3.47 15.29 4.31
CA GLY A 207 3.40 15.31 5.75
C GLY A 207 3.47 13.93 6.39
N ILE A 208 3.64 13.92 7.69
CA ILE A 208 3.68 12.72 8.53
C ILE A 208 2.43 12.70 9.38
N MET A 209 1.66 11.62 9.32
CA MET A 209 0.43 11.40 10.09
C MET A 209 0.68 10.44 11.24
N GLU A 210 0.01 10.65 12.35
CA GLU A 210 0.06 9.79 13.54
C GLU A 210 -1.33 9.21 13.81
N HIS A 211 -1.41 7.91 14.11
CA HIS A 211 -2.65 7.26 14.54
C HIS A 211 -2.87 7.46 16.05
N ILE A 212 -4.11 7.74 16.42
CA ILE A 212 -4.48 7.94 17.83
C ILE A 212 -4.60 6.61 18.55
N GLU A 213 -5.06 5.57 17.85
CA GLU A 213 -5.26 4.24 18.38
C GLU A 213 -3.94 3.56 18.72
N ARG A 214 -4.03 2.54 19.56
CA ARG A 214 -2.87 1.69 19.89
C ARG A 214 -2.42 0.88 18.67
N THR A 215 -1.17 0.49 18.66
CA THR A 215 -0.58 -0.43 17.67
C THR A 215 -1.43 -1.69 17.48
N GLY A 216 -1.63 -2.11 16.24
CA GLY A 216 -2.38 -3.29 15.87
C GLY A 216 -3.86 -3.04 15.60
N VAL A 217 -4.35 -1.80 15.63
CA VAL A 217 -5.64 -1.43 15.07
C VAL A 217 -5.45 -1.16 13.58
N HIS A 218 -6.31 -1.74 12.74
CA HIS A 218 -6.20 -1.55 11.30
C HIS A 218 -6.31 -0.06 10.91
N SER A 219 -5.48 0.42 10.01
CA SER A 219 -5.42 1.84 9.61
C SER A 219 -6.76 2.41 9.13
N GLY A 220 -7.62 1.56 8.53
CA GLY A 220 -8.98 1.95 8.13
C GLY A 220 -9.95 2.19 9.29
N ASP A 221 -9.63 1.72 10.49
CA ASP A 221 -10.42 1.87 11.70
C ASP A 221 -9.78 2.87 12.68
N SER A 222 -8.66 3.49 12.29
CA SER A 222 -7.89 4.42 13.10
C SER A 222 -8.15 5.87 12.71
N ILE A 223 -8.04 6.76 13.70
CA ILE A 223 -8.08 8.21 13.50
C ILE A 223 -6.65 8.69 13.20
N SER A 224 -6.42 9.18 11.98
CA SER A 224 -5.16 9.79 11.58
C SER A 224 -5.15 11.28 11.88
N VAL A 225 -4.10 11.78 12.49
CA VAL A 225 -3.91 13.20 12.85
C VAL A 225 -2.69 13.77 12.11
N TYR A 226 -2.87 14.95 11.54
CA TYR A 226 -1.81 15.72 10.90
C TYR A 226 -1.76 17.15 11.47
N PRO A 227 -0.57 17.73 11.72
CA PRO A 227 0.74 17.05 11.74
C PRO A 227 0.86 16.10 12.93
N ALA A 228 1.76 15.10 12.86
CA ALA A 228 2.00 14.16 13.95
C ALA A 228 2.37 14.88 15.25
N PRO A 229 1.54 14.81 16.32
CA PRO A 229 1.67 15.70 17.47
C PRO A 229 2.64 15.21 18.54
N THR A 230 2.92 13.90 18.62
CA THR A 230 3.62 13.32 19.78
C THR A 230 4.99 12.76 19.47
N ILE A 231 5.40 12.66 18.21
CA ILE A 231 6.72 12.18 17.82
C ILE A 231 7.76 13.30 17.79
N SER A 232 8.98 12.97 18.19
CA SER A 232 10.11 13.92 18.19
C SER A 232 10.57 14.24 16.75
N ASP A 233 11.31 15.36 16.61
CA ASP A 233 11.88 15.72 15.31
C ASP A 233 12.91 14.69 14.85
N LYS A 234 13.66 14.06 15.76
CA LYS A 234 14.56 12.94 15.43
C LYS A 234 13.81 11.76 14.78
N VAL A 235 12.65 11.40 15.31
CA VAL A 235 11.79 10.34 14.74
C VAL A 235 11.27 10.76 13.37
N LYS A 236 10.84 12.03 13.20
CA LYS A 236 10.42 12.55 11.90
C LYS A 236 11.53 12.50 10.86
N ASP A 237 12.73 12.92 11.20
CA ASP A 237 13.91 12.88 10.32
C ASP A 237 14.24 11.44 9.90
N THR A 238 14.14 10.49 10.84
CA THR A 238 14.34 9.06 10.57
C THR A 238 13.28 8.51 9.60
N ILE A 239 12.01 8.88 9.78
CA ILE A 239 10.91 8.48 8.90
C ILE A 239 11.13 9.01 7.49
N VAL A 240 11.52 10.29 7.35
CA VAL A 240 11.84 10.90 6.06
C VAL A 240 12.98 10.15 5.36
N GLU A 241 14.04 9.84 6.10
CA GLU A 241 15.19 9.11 5.56
C GLU A 241 14.83 7.67 5.15
N TYR A 242 14.04 6.96 5.95
CA TYR A 242 13.60 5.60 5.64
C TYR A 242 12.65 5.60 4.42
N THR A 243 11.75 6.57 4.35
CA THR A 243 10.85 6.74 3.20
C THR A 243 11.63 6.93 1.91
N LYS A 244 12.68 7.77 1.92
CA LYS A 244 13.56 7.98 0.76
C LYS A 244 14.27 6.69 0.33
N ARG A 245 14.89 5.98 1.28
CA ARG A 245 15.60 4.74 0.97
C ARG A 245 14.69 3.66 0.40
N LEU A 246 13.49 3.51 0.97
CA LEU A 246 12.51 2.52 0.50
C LEU A 246 11.99 2.86 -0.90
N ALA A 247 11.64 4.13 -1.14
CA ALA A 247 11.18 4.56 -2.45
C ALA A 247 12.24 4.35 -3.53
N GLN A 248 13.52 4.60 -3.22
CA GLN A 248 14.63 4.37 -4.13
C GLN A 248 14.90 2.87 -4.35
N ALA A 249 14.90 2.06 -3.29
CA ALA A 249 15.15 0.62 -3.38
C ALA A 249 14.04 -0.13 -4.13
N LEU A 250 12.81 0.37 -4.08
CA LEU A 250 11.64 -0.15 -4.80
C LEU A 250 11.41 0.58 -6.13
N HIS A 251 12.34 1.38 -6.62
CA HIS A 251 12.28 2.13 -7.88
C HIS A 251 10.91 2.78 -8.12
N VAL A 252 10.33 3.37 -7.05
CA VAL A 252 8.97 3.89 -7.07
C VAL A 252 8.85 5.06 -8.03
N VAL A 253 7.85 4.99 -8.91
CA VAL A 253 7.39 6.09 -9.74
C VAL A 253 5.91 6.30 -9.49
N GLY A 254 5.53 7.46 -8.96
CA GLY A 254 4.18 7.76 -8.52
C GLY A 254 4.04 7.69 -7.00
N LEU A 255 2.95 7.11 -6.52
CA LEU A 255 2.62 7.08 -5.09
C LEU A 255 3.26 5.91 -4.34
N ILE A 256 3.62 6.18 -3.11
CA ILE A 256 4.03 5.19 -2.12
C ILE A 256 3.41 5.53 -0.77
N ASN A 257 2.85 4.53 -0.11
CA ASN A 257 2.38 4.60 1.26
C ASN A 257 3.25 3.72 2.15
N ILE A 258 3.67 4.23 3.29
CA ILE A 258 4.49 3.48 4.24
C ILE A 258 3.92 3.65 5.64
N GLN A 259 3.78 2.53 6.34
CA GLN A 259 3.38 2.49 7.74
C GLN A 259 4.58 2.14 8.63
N PHE A 260 4.73 2.91 9.70
CA PHE A 260 5.81 2.78 10.66
C PHE A 260 5.27 2.62 12.08
N ILE A 261 6.11 2.08 12.97
CA ILE A 261 5.94 2.16 14.42
C ILE A 261 7.12 2.92 14.99
N ALA A 262 6.86 3.99 15.74
CA ALA A 262 7.87 4.66 16.55
C ALA A 262 7.75 4.19 18.01
N MET A 263 8.86 3.67 18.54
CA MET A 263 8.94 3.19 19.91
C MET A 263 10.33 3.52 20.50
N ASN A 264 10.37 4.23 21.63
CA ASN A 264 11.64 4.61 22.31
C ASN A 264 12.64 5.33 21.38
N GLU A 265 12.18 6.25 20.55
CA GLU A 265 12.98 7.00 19.56
C GLU A 265 13.56 6.12 18.41
N GLU A 266 13.14 4.88 18.30
CA GLU A 266 13.43 3.99 17.18
C GLU A 266 12.22 3.87 16.26
N VAL A 267 12.46 3.69 14.96
CA VAL A 267 11.43 3.60 13.93
C VAL A 267 11.52 2.24 13.25
N TYR A 268 10.39 1.56 13.16
CA TYR A 268 10.25 0.25 12.53
C TYR A 268 9.25 0.33 11.39
N VAL A 269 9.53 -0.32 10.26
CA VAL A 269 8.56 -0.46 9.16
C VAL A 269 7.59 -1.59 9.45
N ILE A 270 6.30 -1.33 9.22
CA ILE A 270 5.23 -2.34 9.25
C ILE A 270 4.99 -2.88 7.85
N GLU A 271 4.67 -1.97 6.92
CA GLU A 271 4.38 -2.32 5.53
C GLU A 271 4.68 -1.16 4.58
N VAL A 272 4.89 -1.51 3.32
CA VAL A 272 5.06 -0.57 2.21
C VAL A 272 4.09 -0.94 1.10
N ASN A 273 3.40 0.08 0.59
CA ASN A 273 2.45 -0.07 -0.49
C ASN A 273 2.84 0.90 -1.62
N PRO A 274 3.46 0.47 -2.74
CA PRO A 274 3.82 1.33 -3.86
C PRO A 274 2.58 1.69 -4.70
N ARG A 275 1.61 2.31 -4.08
CA ARG A 275 0.31 2.70 -4.62
C ARG A 275 -0.36 3.75 -3.73
N SER A 276 -1.51 4.25 -4.17
CA SER A 276 -2.37 5.11 -3.34
C SER A 276 -2.86 4.40 -2.08
N SER A 277 -3.12 5.17 -1.06
CA SER A 277 -3.65 4.74 0.23
C SER A 277 -5.00 5.40 0.53
N ARG A 278 -5.57 5.02 1.67
CA ARG A 278 -6.80 5.63 2.20
C ARG A 278 -6.58 7.05 2.69
N THR A 279 -5.36 7.40 3.07
CA THR A 279 -5.02 8.72 3.63
C THR A 279 -4.69 9.76 2.56
N VAL A 280 -4.52 9.37 1.29
CA VAL A 280 -4.23 10.28 0.16
C VAL A 280 -5.23 11.45 0.06
N PRO A 281 -6.56 11.25 0.09
CA PRO A 281 -7.51 12.37 0.06
C PRO A 281 -7.38 13.30 1.27
N TYR A 282 -7.13 12.73 2.44
CA TYR A 282 -6.98 13.48 3.67
C TYR A 282 -5.73 14.36 3.64
N ILE A 283 -4.55 13.76 3.38
CA ILE A 283 -3.29 14.52 3.37
C ILE A 283 -3.28 15.58 2.25
N SER A 284 -3.87 15.28 1.09
CA SER A 284 -4.01 16.26 0.00
C SER A 284 -4.82 17.48 0.44
N LYS A 285 -5.93 17.27 1.16
CA LYS A 285 -6.80 18.35 1.62
C LYS A 285 -6.18 19.19 2.74
N VAL A 286 -5.56 18.55 3.74
CA VAL A 286 -5.03 19.29 4.90
C VAL A 286 -3.74 20.03 4.59
N THR A 287 -2.95 19.57 3.61
CA THR A 287 -1.72 20.23 3.18
C THR A 287 -1.94 21.19 2.00
N GLY A 288 -3.02 21.03 1.25
CA GLY A 288 -3.27 21.74 0.00
C GLY A 288 -2.39 21.27 -1.16
N ILE A 289 -1.69 20.14 -1.01
CA ILE A 289 -0.81 19.56 -2.04
C ILE A 289 -1.58 18.48 -2.81
N PRO A 290 -1.83 18.67 -4.14
CA PRO A 290 -2.58 17.71 -4.95
C PRO A 290 -1.69 16.52 -5.34
N ILE A 291 -1.46 15.60 -4.41
CA ILE A 291 -0.47 14.53 -4.59
C ILE A 291 -0.81 13.52 -5.69
N VAL A 292 -2.10 13.33 -6.02
CA VAL A 292 -2.51 12.50 -7.15
C VAL A 292 -2.07 13.15 -8.47
N ASP A 293 -2.37 14.44 -8.65
CA ASP A 293 -1.98 15.19 -9.86
C ASP A 293 -0.46 15.22 -10.02
N LEU A 294 0.28 15.44 -8.92
CA LEU A 294 1.74 15.40 -8.92
C LEU A 294 2.29 14.04 -9.30
N SER A 295 1.71 12.96 -8.79
CA SER A 295 2.17 11.59 -9.13
C SER A 295 2.03 11.30 -10.63
N LEU A 296 0.99 11.85 -11.27
CA LEU A 296 0.74 11.65 -12.69
C LEU A 296 1.68 12.41 -13.61
N ILE A 297 2.17 13.56 -13.19
CA ILE A 297 3.23 14.28 -13.93
C ILE A 297 4.46 13.36 -14.07
N HIS A 298 4.80 12.64 -13.01
CA HIS A 298 5.94 11.72 -13.01
C HIS A 298 5.66 10.41 -13.76
N ILE A 299 4.43 9.92 -13.75
CA ILE A 299 4.02 8.70 -14.43
C ILE A 299 3.92 8.90 -15.95
N SER A 300 3.33 10.02 -16.39
CA SER A 300 3.01 10.25 -17.80
C SER A 300 4.12 10.94 -18.60
N GLU A 301 4.95 11.76 -17.96
CA GLU A 301 5.96 12.57 -18.61
C GLU A 301 7.29 12.65 -17.83
N PRO A 302 8.00 11.54 -17.58
CA PRO A 302 9.24 11.55 -16.81
C PRO A 302 10.35 12.43 -17.43
N THR A 303 10.23 12.78 -18.72
CA THR A 303 11.21 13.60 -19.46
C THR A 303 10.88 15.09 -19.51
N ARG A 304 9.67 15.51 -19.19
CA ARG A 304 9.25 16.93 -19.34
C ARG A 304 9.78 17.85 -18.24
N LEU A 305 10.04 17.31 -17.05
CA LEU A 305 10.65 18.06 -15.94
C LEU A 305 12.09 18.46 -16.19
N ALA A 306 12.81 17.73 -17.04
CA ALA A 306 14.17 18.07 -17.46
C ALA A 306 14.23 19.30 -18.43
N LEU A 307 13.08 19.77 -18.93
CA LEU A 307 12.99 20.90 -19.87
C LEU A 307 12.51 22.21 -19.22
N ILE A 308 12.20 22.21 -17.90
CA ILE A 308 11.69 23.40 -17.16
C ILE A 308 12.74 23.95 -16.18
N SER A 309 13.94 23.39 -16.14
CA SER A 309 15.07 23.91 -15.34
C SER A 309 15.90 24.93 -16.09
#